data_604c846d0ecc7d37498e0dc4a92fc152
#
_entry.id   604c846d0ecc7d37498e0dc4a92fc152
#
_cell.length_a   1.000
_cell.length_b   1.000
_cell.length_c   1.000
_cell.angle_alpha   90.00
_cell.angle_beta   90.00
_cell.angle_gamma   90.00
#
_symmetry.space_group_name_H-M   'P 1'
#
loop_
_entity.id
_entity.type
_entity.pdbx_description
1 polymer ?
#
loop_
_entity_poly.entity_id
_entity_poly.type
_entity_poly.pdbx_seq_one_letter_code
_entity_poly.pdbx_strand_id
1 'polypeptide(L)'
;MTEKTLLSRKHDRAFGHLDRNGTGFIEREDIIDLGERVLSAVGEPTSSERGAELLGAFGEVWTVLVTACDRNADDKLDAREYHIGMTWAFVQDEEGYDRIFHPAVKAVMELADTDGDGSLQAGEFRAMQLAFGTPADEIDEAFAGLDRDGSGSLTVDELLRAARQFYTSPDDRDPGNGLFGRI
;
A
#
# COMPACT_ATOMS: atom_id res chain seq x y z
N MET A 1 -18.59 2.62 23.43
CA MET A 1 -17.78 2.26 22.26
C MET A 1 -16.83 3.40 22.02
N THR A 2 -15.52 3.19 22.16
CA THR A 2 -14.52 4.22 21.87
C THR A 2 -14.48 4.42 20.35
N GLU A 3 -14.64 5.65 19.88
CA GLU A 3 -14.53 5.96 18.46
C GLU A 3 -13.11 5.62 17.96
N LYS A 4 -13.02 4.91 16.83
CA LYS A 4 -11.72 4.57 16.23
C LYS A 4 -11.02 5.83 15.75
N THR A 5 -9.73 5.95 16.03
CA THR A 5 -8.91 7.06 15.49
C THR A 5 -8.81 6.98 13.96
N LEU A 6 -8.48 8.08 13.30
CA LEU A 6 -8.25 8.11 11.85
C LEU A 6 -7.19 7.06 11.45
N LEU A 7 -6.08 7.03 12.15
CA LEU A 7 -5.00 6.07 11.88
C LEU A 7 -5.47 4.61 12.02
N SER A 8 -6.29 4.31 13.05
CA SER A 8 -6.87 2.97 13.21
C SER A 8 -7.77 2.60 12.03
N ARG A 9 -8.58 3.54 11.52
CA ARG A 9 -9.43 3.28 10.35
C ARG A 9 -8.61 3.02 9.08
N LYS A 10 -7.49 3.76 8.89
CA LYS A 10 -6.57 3.54 7.78
C LYS A 10 -5.89 2.16 7.86
N HIS A 11 -5.45 1.75 9.05
CA HIS A 11 -4.90 0.41 9.25
C HIS A 11 -5.95 -0.69 9.00
N ASP A 12 -7.22 -0.49 9.42
CA ASP A 12 -8.30 -1.44 9.12
C ASP A 12 -8.54 -1.53 7.61
N ARG A 13 -8.49 -0.41 6.89
CA ARG A 13 -8.63 -0.38 5.42
C ARG A 13 -7.48 -1.16 4.76
N ALA A 14 -6.23 -0.88 5.15
CA ALA A 14 -5.06 -1.58 4.63
C ALA A 14 -5.12 -3.09 4.94
N PHE A 15 -5.51 -3.46 6.16
CA PHE A 15 -5.72 -4.85 6.54
C PHE A 15 -6.71 -5.55 5.60
N GLY A 16 -7.87 -4.92 5.35
CA GLY A 16 -8.88 -5.48 4.44
C GLY A 16 -8.46 -5.58 2.98
N HIS A 17 -7.52 -4.77 2.51
CA HIS A 17 -6.94 -4.90 1.17
C HIS A 17 -5.98 -6.09 1.07
N LEU A 18 -5.31 -6.44 2.16
CA LEU A 18 -4.41 -7.57 2.27
C LEU A 18 -5.20 -8.86 2.54
N ASP A 19 -6.01 -8.93 3.59
CA ASP A 19 -6.90 -10.07 3.91
C ASP A 19 -8.10 -10.11 2.95
N ARG A 20 -7.84 -10.29 1.66
CA ARG A 20 -8.89 -10.32 0.64
C ARG A 20 -9.70 -11.61 0.65
N ASN A 21 -9.10 -12.69 1.10
CA ASN A 21 -9.76 -13.99 1.23
C ASN A 21 -10.69 -14.05 2.47
N GLY A 22 -10.64 -13.04 3.36
CA GLY A 22 -11.52 -12.88 4.51
C GLY A 22 -11.27 -13.90 5.63
N THR A 23 -10.05 -14.40 5.75
CA THR A 23 -9.67 -15.35 6.81
C THR A 23 -9.57 -14.69 8.18
N GLY A 24 -9.45 -13.37 8.24
CA GLY A 24 -9.21 -12.59 9.44
C GLY A 24 -7.72 -12.48 9.82
N PHE A 25 -6.86 -12.96 8.95
CA PHE A 25 -5.40 -12.92 9.11
C PHE A 25 -4.76 -12.44 7.80
N ILE A 26 -3.61 -11.78 7.91
CA ILE A 26 -2.68 -11.57 6.79
C ILE A 26 -1.62 -12.66 6.91
N GLU A 27 -1.41 -13.38 5.82
CA GLU A 27 -0.36 -14.39 5.64
C GLU A 27 0.58 -13.98 4.50
N ARG A 28 1.71 -14.67 4.37
CA ARG A 28 2.67 -14.38 3.29
C ARG A 28 2.03 -14.43 1.91
N GLU A 29 1.16 -15.39 1.71
CA GLU A 29 0.44 -15.61 0.46
C GLU A 29 -0.41 -14.42 0.06
N ASP A 30 -1.07 -13.75 1.01
CA ASP A 30 -1.89 -12.56 0.77
C ASP A 30 -1.05 -11.37 0.22
N ILE A 31 0.17 -11.22 0.74
CA ILE A 31 1.11 -10.19 0.27
C ILE A 31 1.59 -10.52 -1.15
N ILE A 32 1.92 -11.78 -1.44
CA ILE A 32 2.32 -12.21 -2.77
C ILE A 32 1.16 -12.10 -3.76
N ASP A 33 -0.05 -12.50 -3.37
CA ASP A 33 -1.27 -12.37 -4.20
C ASP A 33 -1.54 -10.89 -4.56
N LEU A 34 -1.26 -9.95 -3.66
CA LEU A 34 -1.35 -8.52 -3.98
C LEU A 34 -0.36 -8.16 -5.10
N GLY A 35 0.90 -8.61 -5.02
CA GLY A 35 1.90 -8.40 -6.07
C GLY A 35 1.45 -9.00 -7.40
N GLU A 36 0.92 -10.22 -7.41
CA GLU A 36 0.42 -10.88 -8.62
C GLU A 36 -0.77 -10.13 -9.24
N ARG A 37 -1.64 -9.56 -8.42
CA ARG A 37 -2.75 -8.70 -8.90
C ARG A 37 -2.24 -7.43 -9.58
N VAL A 38 -1.21 -6.79 -9.01
CA VAL A 38 -0.58 -5.61 -9.62
C VAL A 38 0.04 -5.99 -10.97
N LEU A 39 0.80 -7.09 -11.04
CA LEU A 39 1.37 -7.61 -12.29
C LEU A 39 0.30 -7.88 -13.34
N SER A 40 -0.78 -8.55 -12.94
CA SER A 40 -1.91 -8.85 -13.82
C SER A 40 -2.58 -7.60 -14.37
N ALA A 41 -2.71 -6.55 -13.56
CA ALA A 41 -3.36 -5.30 -13.94
C ALA A 41 -2.61 -4.56 -15.06
N VAL A 42 -1.29 -4.72 -15.12
CA VAL A 42 -0.44 -4.11 -16.16
C VAL A 42 -0.02 -5.09 -17.27
N GLY A 43 -0.48 -6.35 -17.18
CA GLY A 43 -0.18 -7.38 -18.17
C GLY A 43 1.26 -7.92 -18.09
N GLU A 44 1.94 -7.75 -16.97
CA GLU A 44 3.32 -8.19 -16.77
C GLU A 44 3.36 -9.63 -16.22
N PRO A 45 4.12 -10.57 -16.84
CA PRO A 45 4.24 -11.93 -16.33
C PRO A 45 4.99 -12.00 -14.99
N THR A 46 4.57 -12.88 -14.07
CA THR A 46 5.29 -13.14 -12.82
C THR A 46 6.71 -13.67 -13.01
N SER A 47 6.98 -14.28 -14.18
CA SER A 47 8.30 -14.84 -14.55
C SER A 47 9.25 -13.84 -15.22
N SER A 48 8.79 -12.61 -15.49
CA SER A 48 9.66 -11.55 -16.03
C SER A 48 10.64 -11.03 -14.95
N GLU A 49 11.67 -10.32 -15.37
CA GLU A 49 12.62 -9.67 -14.45
C GLU A 49 11.90 -8.67 -13.54
N ARG A 50 11.05 -7.80 -14.10
CA ARG A 50 10.23 -6.84 -13.35
C ARG A 50 9.23 -7.53 -12.41
N GLY A 51 8.62 -8.62 -12.86
CA GLY A 51 7.71 -9.42 -12.04
C GLY A 51 8.43 -10.06 -10.84
N ALA A 52 9.61 -10.61 -11.06
CA ALA A 52 10.42 -11.19 -9.99
C ALA A 52 10.91 -10.13 -8.99
N GLU A 53 11.28 -8.94 -9.47
CA GLU A 53 11.64 -7.79 -8.62
C GLU A 53 10.48 -7.36 -7.71
N LEU A 54 9.28 -7.18 -8.28
CA LEU A 54 8.10 -6.81 -7.50
C LEU A 54 7.79 -7.85 -6.43
N LEU A 55 7.70 -9.13 -6.81
CA LEU A 55 7.38 -10.20 -5.86
C LEU A 55 8.47 -10.36 -4.79
N GLY A 56 9.73 -10.11 -5.14
CA GLY A 56 10.83 -10.03 -4.19
C GLY A 56 10.63 -8.90 -3.17
N ALA A 57 10.32 -7.69 -3.64
CA ALA A 57 10.05 -6.54 -2.76
C ALA A 57 8.86 -6.79 -1.82
N PHE A 58 7.79 -7.42 -2.32
CA PHE A 58 6.63 -7.81 -1.48
C PHE A 58 6.99 -8.89 -0.46
N GLY A 59 7.86 -9.84 -0.83
CA GLY A 59 8.40 -10.84 0.11
C GLY A 59 9.20 -10.20 1.25
N GLU A 60 9.99 -9.16 0.96
CA GLU A 60 10.71 -8.39 1.99
C GLU A 60 9.73 -7.62 2.89
N VAL A 61 8.68 -7.00 2.32
CA VAL A 61 7.62 -6.35 3.11
C VAL A 61 6.99 -7.35 4.09
N TRP A 62 6.67 -8.57 3.64
CA TRP A 62 6.15 -9.61 4.52
C TRP A 62 7.12 -9.93 5.66
N THR A 63 8.39 -10.17 5.34
CA THR A 63 9.43 -10.50 6.33
C THR A 63 9.52 -9.46 7.44
N VAL A 64 9.40 -8.20 7.07
CA VAL A 64 9.44 -7.11 8.05
C VAL A 64 8.13 -7.00 8.82
N LEU A 65 6.99 -7.10 8.15
CA LEU A 65 5.69 -7.05 8.82
C LEU A 65 5.56 -8.15 9.87
N VAL A 66 5.89 -9.40 9.52
CA VAL A 66 5.82 -10.50 10.50
C VAL A 66 6.81 -10.30 11.64
N THR A 67 8.03 -9.84 11.34
CA THR A 67 9.03 -9.59 12.40
C THR A 67 8.60 -8.48 13.37
N ALA A 68 7.92 -7.44 12.86
CA ALA A 68 7.51 -6.28 13.67
C ALA A 68 6.17 -6.48 14.37
N CYS A 69 5.26 -7.23 13.78
CA CYS A 69 3.85 -7.27 14.19
C CYS A 69 3.44 -8.60 14.83
N ASP A 70 4.00 -9.73 14.40
CA ASP A 70 3.66 -11.06 14.94
C ASP A 70 4.15 -11.19 16.37
N ARG A 71 3.20 -11.20 17.31
CA ARG A 71 3.49 -11.23 18.76
C ARG A 71 3.37 -12.62 19.36
N ASN A 72 2.62 -13.49 18.70
CA ASN A 72 2.34 -14.83 19.20
C ASN A 72 3.21 -15.90 18.49
N ALA A 73 3.98 -15.50 17.46
CA ALA A 73 4.88 -16.32 16.66
C ALA A 73 4.14 -17.48 15.95
N ASP A 74 2.98 -17.15 15.32
CA ASP A 74 2.22 -18.12 14.52
C ASP A 74 2.36 -17.90 13.02
N ASP A 75 3.25 -16.99 12.61
CA ASP A 75 3.52 -16.60 11.22
C ASP A 75 2.29 -16.03 10.49
N LYS A 76 1.39 -15.40 11.24
CA LYS A 76 0.19 -14.70 10.75
C LYS A 76 0.02 -13.38 11.47
N LEU A 77 -0.76 -12.48 10.90
CA LEU A 77 -1.07 -11.21 11.55
C LEU A 77 -2.59 -11.05 11.64
N ASP A 78 -3.13 -11.06 12.84
CA ASP A 78 -4.50 -10.62 13.04
C ASP A 78 -4.60 -9.08 12.96
N ALA A 79 -5.82 -8.54 12.85
CA ALA A 79 -6.03 -7.09 12.73
C ALA A 79 -5.46 -6.29 13.92
N ARG A 80 -5.41 -6.88 15.11
CA ARG A 80 -4.86 -6.25 16.30
C ARG A 80 -3.34 -6.23 16.28
N GLU A 81 -2.71 -7.32 15.92
CA GLU A 81 -1.26 -7.43 15.76
C GLU A 81 -0.77 -6.48 14.69
N TYR A 82 -1.43 -6.47 13.52
CA TYR A 82 -1.14 -5.54 12.44
C TYR A 82 -1.23 -4.08 12.91
N HIS A 83 -2.34 -3.67 13.53
CA HIS A 83 -2.53 -2.30 14.00
C HIS A 83 -1.48 -1.87 15.04
N ILE A 84 -1.22 -2.73 16.02
CA ILE A 84 -0.23 -2.45 17.07
C ILE A 84 1.18 -2.37 16.46
N GLY A 85 1.55 -3.33 15.62
CA GLY A 85 2.86 -3.39 15.00
C GLY A 85 3.11 -2.19 14.08
N MET A 86 2.15 -1.85 13.21
CA MET A 86 2.23 -0.67 12.34
C MET A 86 2.43 0.61 13.15
N THR A 87 1.69 0.76 14.25
CA THR A 87 1.83 1.95 15.12
C THR A 87 3.22 2.03 15.78
N TRP A 88 3.71 0.91 16.33
CA TRP A 88 4.99 0.92 17.05
C TRP A 88 6.21 0.94 16.14
N ALA A 89 6.20 0.15 15.07
CA ALA A 89 7.36 -0.01 14.21
C ALA A 89 7.52 1.13 13.18
N PHE A 90 6.42 1.79 12.76
CA PHE A 90 6.47 2.71 11.64
C PHE A 90 6.01 4.13 11.96
N VAL A 91 5.10 4.32 12.92
CA VAL A 91 4.71 5.69 13.34
C VAL A 91 5.78 6.31 14.24
N GLN A 92 6.47 5.50 15.05
CA GLN A 92 7.52 5.97 15.95
C GLN A 92 8.93 5.93 15.36
N ASP A 93 9.14 5.21 14.27
CA ASP A 93 10.41 5.13 13.52
C ASP A 93 10.18 5.56 12.07
N GLU A 94 10.37 6.86 11.82
CA GLU A 94 10.18 7.45 10.49
C GLU A 94 11.14 6.88 9.43
N GLU A 95 12.39 6.61 9.80
CA GLU A 95 13.38 6.01 8.89
C GLU A 95 13.08 4.53 8.64
N GLY A 96 12.48 3.86 9.62
CA GLY A 96 12.04 2.47 9.50
C GLY A 96 11.00 2.27 8.41
N TYR A 97 10.01 3.16 8.33
CA TYR A 97 9.00 3.13 7.28
C TYR A 97 9.64 3.25 5.88
N ASP A 98 10.45 4.28 5.67
CA ASP A 98 11.03 4.55 4.35
C ASP A 98 11.94 3.40 3.90
N ARG A 99 12.75 2.86 4.79
CA ARG A 99 13.65 1.74 4.48
C ARG A 99 12.92 0.50 3.96
N ILE A 100 11.69 0.28 4.43
CA ILE A 100 10.93 -0.96 4.19
C ILE A 100 9.94 -0.79 3.03
N PHE A 101 9.14 0.27 3.08
CA PHE A 101 8.07 0.45 2.10
C PHE A 101 8.51 1.17 0.84
N HIS A 102 9.57 1.99 0.91
CA HIS A 102 10.06 2.72 -0.26
C HIS A 102 10.42 1.80 -1.44
N PRO A 103 11.17 0.69 -1.26
CA PRO A 103 11.46 -0.22 -2.37
C PRO A 103 10.20 -0.82 -2.99
N ALA A 104 9.21 -1.23 -2.16
CA ALA A 104 7.97 -1.81 -2.66
C ALA A 104 7.10 -0.78 -3.40
N VAL A 105 6.95 0.44 -2.86
CA VAL A 105 6.22 1.52 -3.54
C VAL A 105 6.88 1.87 -4.87
N LYS A 106 8.22 1.96 -4.89
CA LYS A 106 8.98 2.23 -6.11
C LYS A 106 8.78 1.13 -7.16
N ALA A 107 8.87 -0.15 -6.77
CA ALA A 107 8.65 -1.27 -7.69
C ALA A 107 7.22 -1.30 -8.27
N VAL A 108 6.22 -0.97 -7.44
CA VAL A 108 4.83 -0.82 -7.91
C VAL A 108 4.70 0.31 -8.91
N MET A 109 5.32 1.46 -8.63
CA MET A 109 5.33 2.62 -9.53
C MET A 109 5.95 2.29 -10.88
N GLU A 110 7.17 1.74 -10.87
CA GLU A 110 7.89 1.37 -12.10
C GLU A 110 7.14 0.36 -12.95
N LEU A 111 6.30 -0.47 -12.32
CA LEU A 111 5.43 -1.41 -13.01
C LEU A 111 4.18 -0.74 -13.56
N ALA A 112 3.56 0.15 -12.79
CA ALA A 112 2.33 0.84 -13.17
C ALA A 112 2.57 1.92 -14.22
N ASP A 113 3.76 2.53 -14.26
CA ASP A 113 4.24 3.43 -15.31
C ASP A 113 4.51 2.61 -16.58
N THR A 114 3.48 2.49 -17.41
CA THR A 114 3.50 1.63 -18.61
C THR A 114 4.13 2.31 -19.83
N ASP A 115 4.18 3.64 -19.86
CA ASP A 115 4.79 4.41 -20.94
C ASP A 115 6.22 4.88 -20.62
N GLY A 116 6.67 4.70 -19.38
CA GLY A 116 8.04 4.95 -18.96
C GLY A 116 8.39 6.43 -18.82
N ASP A 117 7.40 7.30 -18.57
CA ASP A 117 7.61 8.75 -18.45
C ASP A 117 8.01 9.18 -17.02
N GLY A 118 8.01 8.25 -16.07
CA GLY A 118 8.42 8.48 -14.67
C GLY A 118 7.31 9.00 -13.77
N SER A 119 6.05 8.98 -14.24
CA SER A 119 4.88 9.39 -13.47
C SER A 119 3.68 8.50 -13.78
N LEU A 120 2.64 8.49 -12.92
CA LEU A 120 1.40 7.77 -13.19
C LEU A 120 0.31 8.74 -13.65
N GLN A 121 -0.17 8.57 -14.87
CA GLN A 121 -1.39 9.23 -15.32
C GLN A 121 -2.62 8.57 -14.67
N ALA A 122 -3.77 9.26 -14.74
CA ALA A 122 -5.01 8.81 -14.10
C ALA A 122 -5.41 7.37 -14.48
N GLY A 123 -5.14 6.95 -15.72
CA GLY A 123 -5.42 5.58 -16.20
C GLY A 123 -4.55 4.52 -15.55
N GLU A 124 -3.27 4.79 -15.41
CA GLU A 124 -2.27 3.90 -14.78
C GLU A 124 -2.49 3.81 -13.28
N PHE A 125 -2.69 4.95 -12.62
CA PHE A 125 -3.08 4.99 -11.22
C PHE A 125 -4.37 4.19 -10.96
N ARG A 126 -5.37 4.33 -11.85
CA ARG A 126 -6.62 3.59 -11.75
C ARG A 126 -6.40 2.07 -11.85
N ALA A 127 -5.60 1.60 -12.78
CA ALA A 127 -5.28 0.17 -12.91
C ALA A 127 -4.60 -0.37 -11.66
N MET A 128 -3.63 0.36 -11.14
CA MET A 128 -2.93 0.05 -9.90
C MET A 128 -3.91 -0.01 -8.71
N GLN A 129 -4.75 1.00 -8.53
CA GLN A 129 -5.68 1.08 -7.40
C GLN A 129 -6.74 -0.03 -7.42
N LEU A 130 -7.22 -0.42 -8.59
CA LEU A 130 -8.13 -1.58 -8.73
C LEU A 130 -7.45 -2.88 -8.28
N ALA A 131 -6.16 -3.05 -8.58
CA ALA A 131 -5.39 -4.20 -8.11
C ALA A 131 -5.26 -4.23 -6.58
N PHE A 132 -5.10 -3.07 -5.95
CA PHE A 132 -5.11 -2.93 -4.48
C PHE A 132 -6.50 -3.17 -3.87
N GLY A 133 -7.57 -3.06 -4.66
CA GLY A 133 -8.95 -3.27 -4.20
C GLY A 133 -9.68 -1.99 -3.82
N THR A 134 -9.16 -0.83 -4.20
CA THR A 134 -9.84 0.46 -4.02
C THR A 134 -11.15 0.49 -4.82
N PRO A 135 -12.28 0.92 -4.24
CA PRO A 135 -13.55 1.04 -4.96
C PRO A 135 -13.42 1.94 -6.19
N ALA A 136 -13.93 1.47 -7.33
CA ALA A 136 -13.73 2.12 -8.62
C ALA A 136 -14.27 3.57 -8.70
N ASP A 137 -15.30 3.87 -7.90
CA ASP A 137 -15.94 5.19 -7.80
C ASP A 137 -15.21 6.16 -6.85
N GLU A 138 -14.20 5.68 -6.13
CA GLU A 138 -13.39 6.49 -5.22
C GLU A 138 -12.01 6.85 -5.80
N ILE A 139 -11.57 6.19 -6.88
CA ILE A 139 -10.21 6.31 -7.43
C ILE A 139 -9.93 7.70 -8.02
N ASP A 140 -10.90 8.27 -8.74
CA ASP A 140 -10.71 9.56 -9.40
C ASP A 140 -10.59 10.70 -8.36
N GLU A 141 -11.33 10.60 -7.24
CA GLU A 141 -11.22 11.52 -6.11
C GLU A 141 -9.87 11.35 -5.39
N ALA A 142 -9.41 10.11 -5.21
CA ALA A 142 -8.09 9.81 -4.65
C ALA A 142 -6.98 10.42 -5.52
N PHE A 143 -7.01 10.22 -6.84
CA PHE A 143 -6.04 10.79 -7.77
C PHE A 143 -5.97 12.32 -7.65
N ALA A 144 -7.12 13.00 -7.74
CA ALA A 144 -7.19 14.45 -7.67
C ALA A 144 -6.71 15.01 -6.30
N GLY A 145 -6.88 14.26 -5.22
CA GLY A 145 -6.38 14.64 -3.90
C GLY A 145 -4.86 14.53 -3.77
N LEU A 146 -4.24 13.60 -4.49
CA LEU A 146 -2.80 13.35 -4.47
C LEU A 146 -2.01 14.21 -5.46
N ASP A 147 -2.59 14.55 -6.60
CA ASP A 147 -2.04 15.46 -7.62
C ASP A 147 -2.10 16.91 -7.10
N ARG A 148 -1.09 17.27 -6.28
CA ARG A 148 -1.09 18.55 -5.56
C ARG A 148 -0.71 19.74 -6.41
N ASP A 149 0.07 19.52 -7.43
CA ASP A 149 0.55 20.57 -8.34
C ASP A 149 -0.37 20.75 -9.56
N GLY A 150 -1.37 19.86 -9.72
CA GLY A 150 -2.33 19.88 -10.82
C GLY A 150 -1.69 19.52 -12.17
N SER A 151 -0.61 18.74 -12.15
CA SER A 151 0.11 18.32 -13.35
C SER A 151 -0.68 17.34 -14.22
N GLY A 152 -1.65 16.63 -13.62
CA GLY A 152 -2.43 15.57 -14.24
C GLY A 152 -1.74 14.20 -14.20
N SER A 153 -0.64 14.10 -13.45
CA SER A 153 0.09 12.85 -13.20
C SER A 153 0.61 12.79 -11.77
N LEU A 154 0.94 11.60 -11.27
CA LEU A 154 1.51 11.40 -9.93
C LEU A 154 2.96 10.95 -10.06
N THR A 155 3.87 11.73 -9.51
CA THR A 155 5.29 11.40 -9.42
C THR A 155 5.55 10.34 -8.34
N VAL A 156 6.72 9.67 -8.41
CA VAL A 156 7.20 8.75 -7.37
C VAL A 156 7.18 9.42 -6.00
N ASP A 157 7.66 10.66 -5.92
CA ASP A 157 7.73 11.41 -4.65
C ASP A 157 6.34 11.71 -4.06
N GLU A 158 5.35 12.00 -4.90
CA GLU A 158 3.97 12.21 -4.44
C GLU A 158 3.34 10.93 -3.91
N LEU A 159 3.55 9.81 -4.59
CA LEU A 159 3.04 8.51 -4.14
C LEU A 159 3.74 8.00 -2.88
N LEU A 160 5.07 8.17 -2.79
CA LEU A 160 5.79 7.83 -1.56
C LEU A 160 5.31 8.65 -0.37
N ARG A 161 5.11 9.95 -0.58
CA ARG A 161 4.55 10.84 0.45
C ARG A 161 3.14 10.42 0.83
N ALA A 162 2.29 10.12 -0.15
CA ALA A 162 0.92 9.67 0.09
C ALA A 162 0.88 8.36 0.87
N ALA A 163 1.68 7.38 0.48
CA ALA A 163 1.78 6.10 1.18
C ALA A 163 2.23 6.31 2.63
N ARG A 164 3.28 7.11 2.86
CA ARG A 164 3.73 7.44 4.21
C ARG A 164 2.63 8.10 5.03
N GLN A 165 1.95 9.12 4.50
CA GLN A 165 0.84 9.80 5.18
C GLN A 165 -0.29 8.82 5.50
N PHE A 166 -0.62 7.94 4.58
CA PHE A 166 -1.66 6.94 4.80
C PHE A 166 -1.32 6.05 6.00
N TYR A 167 -0.14 5.47 6.03
CA TYR A 167 0.23 4.48 7.04
C TYR A 167 0.62 5.07 8.39
N THR A 168 1.08 6.33 8.44
CA THR A 168 1.72 6.86 9.66
C THR A 168 1.10 8.13 10.22
N SER A 169 0.41 8.93 9.42
CA SER A 169 -0.10 10.22 9.89
C SER A 169 -1.47 10.15 10.56
N PRO A 170 -1.66 10.79 11.72
CA PRO A 170 -2.97 10.99 12.32
C PRO A 170 -3.69 12.28 11.85
N ASP A 171 -3.07 13.12 11.01
CA ASP A 171 -3.63 14.41 10.56
C ASP A 171 -4.71 14.16 9.49
N ASP A 172 -5.94 14.61 9.75
CA ASP A 172 -7.10 14.47 8.87
C ASP A 172 -7.01 15.31 7.58
N ARG A 173 -6.10 16.29 7.55
CA ARG A 173 -5.86 17.15 6.38
C ARG A 173 -4.87 16.59 5.37
N ASP A 174 -4.21 15.50 5.71
CA ASP A 174 -3.20 14.92 4.82
C ASP A 174 -3.84 14.32 3.55
N PRO A 175 -3.37 14.72 2.35
CA PRO A 175 -3.87 14.16 1.09
C PRO A 175 -3.77 12.64 1.00
N GLY A 176 -2.70 12.06 1.56
CA GLY A 176 -2.48 10.63 1.59
C GLY A 176 -3.57 9.82 2.31
N ASN A 177 -4.45 10.47 3.11
CA ASN A 177 -5.57 9.78 3.73
C ASN A 177 -6.50 9.11 2.70
N GLY A 178 -6.61 9.71 1.51
CA GLY A 178 -7.42 9.20 0.42
C GLY A 178 -6.71 8.19 -0.51
N LEU A 179 -5.47 7.79 -0.22
CA LEU A 179 -4.67 6.94 -1.13
C LEU A 179 -5.43 5.68 -1.60
N PHE A 180 -6.13 5.02 -0.71
CA PHE A 180 -6.94 3.84 -1.01
C PHE A 180 -8.45 4.10 -0.87
N GLY A 181 -8.89 5.28 -1.27
CA GLY A 181 -10.28 5.71 -1.19
C GLY A 181 -10.66 6.31 0.17
N ARG A 182 -11.96 6.48 0.40
CA ARG A 182 -12.49 7.16 1.60
C ARG A 182 -12.27 6.32 2.86
N ILE A 183 -11.92 6.99 3.97
CA ILE A 183 -11.68 6.38 5.28
C ILE A 183 -12.87 6.64 6.22
#